data_0918fd5fb619c9d5f373617cbf9d5507
#
_entry.id   0918fd5fb619c9d5f373617cbf9d5507
#
_cell.length_a   1.000
_cell.length_b   1.000
_cell.length_c   1.000
_cell.angle_alpha   90.00
_cell.angle_beta   90.00
_cell.angle_gamma   90.00
#
_symmetry.space_group_name_H-M   'P 1'
#
loop_
_entity.id
_entity.type
_entity.pdbx_description
1 polymer ?
#
loop_
_entity_poly.entity_id
_entity_poly.type
_entity_poly.pdbx_seq_one_letter_code
_entity_poly.pdbx_strand_id
1 'polypeptide(L)'
;MMPEPRSALVDAVDRSPLMAAEHDRAGWVGLFTADGRVEDPVGSRPHVGPTQIGRFYDTFIAPRQIVFHHEADIVSETTVIRDVVLEVGMGPAVTMRIPAVLRYDLRDDSAQWRIERLRAYWELPAMVVQFAGNGLAAGPQAVELGRALIRNQGLRGSLGFATGFRGARFRGKRTVRAFLDAVAAGDQLRAWRSLGPGALITRGEGNPLKFGAFSDELSGMTWTKVIAAGSSVTASLRGPRPGVLIAELGNAGGQIARVRYFAE
;
A
#
# COMPACT_ATOMS: atom_id res chain seq x y z
N MET A 1 -4.20 25.63 15.04
CA MET A 1 -3.20 24.54 15.02
C MET A 1 -2.35 24.80 13.79
N MET A 2 -1.06 25.13 13.99
CA MET A 2 -0.14 25.32 12.86
C MET A 2 -0.01 23.98 12.11
N PRO A 3 -0.01 23.97 10.76
CA PRO A 3 0.29 22.73 10.05
C PRO A 3 1.68 22.30 10.46
N GLU A 4 1.79 21.05 10.96
CA GLU A 4 3.08 20.44 11.26
C GLU A 4 3.95 20.47 10.01
N PRO A 5 5.24 20.78 10.12
CA PRO A 5 6.09 20.83 8.97
C PRO A 5 6.10 19.45 8.30
N ARG A 6 5.84 19.43 6.99
CA ARG A 6 5.90 18.25 6.13
C ARG A 6 7.11 17.36 6.45
N SER A 7 8.24 17.95 6.76
CA SER A 7 9.48 17.26 7.15
C SER A 7 9.28 16.34 8.36
N ALA A 8 8.58 16.77 9.41
CA ALA A 8 8.41 15.97 10.62
C ALA A 8 7.62 14.68 10.38
N LEU A 9 6.63 14.71 9.47
CA LEU A 9 5.85 13.53 9.08
C LEU A 9 6.69 12.57 8.23
N VAL A 10 7.45 13.10 7.28
CA VAL A 10 8.36 12.30 6.44
C VAL A 10 9.46 11.69 7.30
N ASP A 11 10.08 12.45 8.21
CA ASP A 11 11.10 11.96 9.14
C ASP A 11 10.57 10.83 10.04
N ALA A 12 9.31 10.93 10.46
CA ALA A 12 8.68 9.85 11.23
C ALA A 12 8.53 8.55 10.42
N VAL A 13 8.21 8.67 9.13
CA VAL A 13 8.06 7.52 8.23
C VAL A 13 9.43 6.95 7.82
N ASP A 14 10.46 7.78 7.65
CA ASP A 14 11.81 7.35 7.27
C ASP A 14 12.47 6.44 8.30
N ARG A 15 12.05 6.52 9.56
CA ARG A 15 12.52 5.58 10.59
C ARG A 15 12.12 4.13 10.30
N SER A 16 11.01 3.90 9.59
CA SER A 16 10.53 2.54 9.31
C SER A 16 11.51 1.73 8.42
N PRO A 17 11.96 2.20 7.25
CA PRO A 17 12.98 1.50 6.47
C PRO A 17 14.33 1.43 7.17
N LEU A 18 14.72 2.45 7.98
CA LEU A 18 15.97 2.42 8.73
C LEU A 18 15.97 1.30 9.78
N MET A 19 14.96 1.22 10.64
CA MET A 19 14.84 0.15 11.65
C MET A 19 14.71 -1.22 11.00
N ALA A 20 14.09 -1.31 9.82
CA ALA A 20 14.03 -2.58 9.08
C ALA A 20 15.40 -3.01 8.55
N ALA A 21 16.19 -2.08 8.01
CA ALA A 21 17.54 -2.34 7.50
C ALA A 21 18.54 -2.69 8.62
N GLU A 22 18.41 -2.05 9.78
CA GLU A 22 19.22 -2.32 10.98
C GLU A 22 18.79 -3.58 11.73
N HIS A 23 17.71 -4.22 11.31
CA HIS A 23 17.09 -5.33 12.03
C HIS A 23 16.70 -4.98 13.48
N ASP A 24 16.43 -3.72 13.75
CA ASP A 24 15.95 -3.24 15.05
C ASP A 24 14.45 -3.52 15.22
N ARG A 25 14.16 -4.70 15.74
CA ARG A 25 12.79 -5.12 16.03
C ARG A 25 12.08 -4.21 17.03
N ALA A 26 12.77 -3.85 18.10
CA ALA A 26 12.17 -3.07 19.19
C ALA A 26 11.88 -1.64 18.71
N GLY A 27 12.85 -1.03 18.02
CA GLY A 27 12.70 0.28 17.39
C GLY A 27 11.56 0.27 16.39
N TRP A 28 11.50 -0.71 15.47
CA TRP A 28 10.45 -0.77 14.45
C TRP A 28 9.04 -0.91 15.04
N VAL A 29 8.84 -1.80 16.01
CA VAL A 29 7.56 -1.95 16.72
C VAL A 29 7.21 -0.68 17.51
N GLY A 30 8.21 -0.01 18.07
CA GLY A 30 8.06 1.24 18.81
C GLY A 30 7.65 2.45 17.96
N LEU A 31 7.74 2.36 16.62
CA LEU A 31 7.22 3.40 15.73
C LEU A 31 5.70 3.48 15.74
N PHE A 32 5.01 2.44 16.16
CA PHE A 32 3.56 2.37 16.14
C PHE A 32 2.93 2.86 17.45
N THR A 33 1.71 3.36 17.34
CA THR A 33 0.87 3.62 18.53
C THR A 33 0.50 2.30 19.21
N ALA A 34 0.05 2.36 20.47
CA ALA A 34 -0.34 1.17 21.25
C ALA A 34 -1.46 0.34 20.58
N ASP A 35 -2.34 1.00 19.83
CA ASP A 35 -3.43 0.42 19.03
C ASP A 35 -3.09 0.37 17.54
N GLY A 36 -1.83 0.57 17.19
CA GLY A 36 -1.33 0.62 15.83
C GLY A 36 -1.67 -0.61 15.01
N ARG A 37 -1.72 -0.45 13.68
CA ARG A 37 -2.15 -1.51 12.76
C ARG A 37 -1.22 -1.61 11.55
N VAL A 38 -0.90 -2.84 11.16
CA VAL A 38 -0.20 -3.15 9.91
C VAL A 38 -1.09 -4.05 9.06
N GLU A 39 -1.36 -3.63 7.83
CA GLU A 39 -2.06 -4.40 6.81
C GLU A 39 -1.14 -4.54 5.59
N ASP A 40 -0.51 -5.68 5.47
CA ASP A 40 0.53 -5.95 4.48
C ASP A 40 0.45 -7.40 3.96
N PRO A 41 0.03 -7.62 2.69
CA PRO A 41 -0.58 -6.62 1.81
C PRO A 41 -2.00 -6.22 2.25
N VAL A 42 -2.48 -5.09 1.74
CA VAL A 42 -3.90 -4.70 1.88
C VAL A 42 -4.81 -5.82 1.39
N GLY A 43 -5.85 -6.13 2.18
CA GLY A 43 -6.75 -7.27 1.97
C GLY A 43 -6.35 -8.52 2.77
N SER A 44 -5.16 -8.53 3.40
CA SER A 44 -4.81 -9.50 4.41
C SER A 44 -5.41 -9.12 5.77
N ARG A 45 -5.38 -10.05 6.72
CA ARG A 45 -5.81 -9.76 8.09
C ARG A 45 -4.86 -8.75 8.75
N PRO A 46 -5.35 -7.61 9.26
CA PRO A 46 -4.50 -6.65 9.96
C PRO A 46 -3.86 -7.21 11.21
N HIS A 47 -2.61 -6.83 11.45
CA HIS A 47 -1.88 -7.06 12.70
C HIS A 47 -2.09 -5.85 13.61
N VAL A 48 -2.66 -6.06 14.80
CA VAL A 48 -3.07 -4.98 15.70
C VAL A 48 -2.27 -5.05 17.01
N GLY A 49 -1.71 -3.91 17.38
CA GLY A 49 -0.95 -3.73 18.62
C GLY A 49 0.45 -4.37 18.60
N PRO A 50 1.30 -4.04 19.57
CA PRO A 50 2.73 -4.33 19.53
C PRO A 50 3.04 -5.83 19.44
N THR A 51 2.25 -6.70 20.08
CA THR A 51 2.47 -8.15 20.02
C THR A 51 2.27 -8.72 18.62
N GLN A 52 1.18 -8.34 17.92
CA GLN A 52 0.92 -8.85 16.58
C GLN A 52 1.84 -8.20 15.53
N ILE A 53 2.13 -6.92 15.69
CA ILE A 53 3.09 -6.19 14.86
C ILE A 53 4.49 -6.79 15.00
N GLY A 54 4.90 -7.14 16.22
CA GLY A 54 6.17 -7.84 16.45
C GLY A 54 6.22 -9.20 15.77
N ARG A 55 5.14 -10.00 15.80
CA ARG A 55 5.07 -11.28 15.07
C ARG A 55 5.10 -11.07 13.54
N PHE A 56 4.51 -10.00 13.05
CA PHE A 56 4.62 -9.62 11.64
C PHE A 56 6.09 -9.35 11.29
N TYR A 57 6.78 -8.52 12.10
CA TYR A 57 8.19 -8.22 11.92
C TYR A 57 9.03 -9.50 11.88
N ASP A 58 8.88 -10.41 12.87
CA ASP A 58 9.60 -11.67 12.97
C ASP A 58 9.37 -12.60 11.76
N THR A 59 8.22 -12.48 11.11
CA THR A 59 7.84 -13.31 9.95
C THR A 59 8.33 -12.74 8.63
N PHE A 60 8.19 -11.43 8.43
CA PHE A 60 8.30 -10.83 7.11
C PHE A 60 9.48 -9.87 6.97
N ILE A 61 9.97 -9.25 8.06
CA ILE A 61 11.06 -8.27 8.01
C ILE A 61 12.37 -8.90 8.48
N ALA A 62 12.41 -9.43 9.71
CA ALA A 62 13.64 -9.92 10.32
C ALA A 62 14.45 -10.92 9.47
N PRO A 63 13.85 -11.89 8.74
CA PRO A 63 14.62 -12.86 7.97
C PRO A 63 15.01 -12.34 6.57
N ARG A 64 14.83 -11.06 6.27
CA ARG A 64 15.01 -10.53 4.89
C ARG A 64 15.85 -9.27 4.86
N GLN A 65 16.53 -9.09 3.74
CA GLN A 65 17.13 -7.82 3.35
C GLN A 65 16.10 -7.07 2.52
N ILE A 66 15.67 -5.88 2.96
CA ILE A 66 14.66 -5.09 2.25
C ILE A 66 15.26 -3.72 1.92
N VAL A 67 15.38 -3.43 0.62
CA VAL A 67 15.82 -2.12 0.13
C VAL A 67 14.60 -1.39 -0.45
N PHE A 68 14.40 -0.15 -0.03
CA PHE A 68 13.31 0.70 -0.49
C PHE A 68 13.85 1.62 -1.60
N HIS A 69 13.51 1.33 -2.85
CA HIS A 69 13.77 2.24 -3.97
C HIS A 69 12.63 3.25 -4.01
N HIS A 70 12.89 4.38 -3.40
CA HIS A 70 11.94 5.49 -3.24
C HIS A 70 11.71 6.19 -4.58
N GLU A 71 10.44 6.47 -4.92
CA GLU A 71 10.05 7.19 -6.13
C GLU A 71 9.36 8.53 -5.83
N ALA A 72 8.48 8.58 -4.83
CA ALA A 72 7.84 9.80 -4.38
C ALA A 72 7.23 9.65 -2.97
N ASP A 73 7.17 10.76 -2.23
CA ASP A 73 6.37 10.91 -1.02
C ASP A 73 5.33 12.00 -1.22
N ILE A 74 4.07 11.69 -0.95
CA ILE A 74 2.97 12.63 -0.96
C ILE A 74 2.45 12.78 0.47
N VAL A 75 2.46 14.00 0.99
CA VAL A 75 1.96 14.30 2.33
C VAL A 75 0.61 15.00 2.20
N SER A 76 -0.39 14.45 2.87
CA SER A 76 -1.74 14.99 2.93
C SER A 76 -2.25 14.93 4.37
N GLU A 77 -2.41 16.07 5.02
CA GLU A 77 -2.75 16.15 6.44
C GLU A 77 -1.73 15.37 7.29
N THR A 78 -2.18 14.33 8.00
CA THR A 78 -1.33 13.42 8.79
C THR A 78 -1.04 12.10 8.08
N THR A 79 -1.31 12.02 6.79
CA THR A 79 -1.04 10.84 5.96
C THR A 79 0.16 11.07 5.07
N VAL A 80 1.08 10.11 5.05
CA VAL A 80 2.19 10.03 4.09
C VAL A 80 1.94 8.84 3.18
N ILE A 81 1.90 9.10 1.87
CA ILE A 81 1.85 8.06 0.84
C ILE A 81 3.24 7.95 0.21
N ARG A 82 3.85 6.79 0.32
CA ARG A 82 5.16 6.51 -0.27
C ARG A 82 5.03 5.60 -1.47
N ASP A 83 5.44 6.09 -2.63
CA ASP A 83 5.53 5.33 -3.87
C ASP A 83 6.92 4.72 -3.98
N VAL A 84 7.03 3.37 -4.02
CA VAL A 84 8.31 2.67 -3.95
C VAL A 84 8.35 1.44 -4.86
N VAL A 85 9.56 0.95 -5.11
CA VAL A 85 9.81 -0.45 -5.47
C VAL A 85 10.59 -1.08 -4.32
N LEU A 86 10.03 -2.11 -3.71
CA LEU A 86 10.71 -2.89 -2.68
C LEU A 86 11.60 -3.95 -3.36
N GLU A 87 12.87 -3.95 -3.01
CA GLU A 87 13.77 -5.03 -3.36
C GLU A 87 13.96 -5.92 -2.12
N VAL A 88 13.49 -7.17 -2.24
CA VAL A 88 13.40 -8.11 -1.11
C VAL A 88 14.30 -9.31 -1.39
N GLY A 89 15.39 -9.41 -0.62
CA GLY A 89 16.24 -10.59 -0.59
C GLY A 89 15.60 -11.71 0.21
N MET A 90 15.36 -12.83 -0.47
CA MET A 90 14.82 -14.07 0.13
C MET A 90 15.93 -15.11 0.20
N GLY A 91 16.99 -14.81 0.98
CA GLY A 91 18.21 -15.60 1.00
C GLY A 91 19.18 -15.28 -0.15
N PRO A 92 20.29 -16.05 -0.31
CA PRO A 92 21.40 -15.66 -1.18
C PRO A 92 21.10 -15.76 -2.69
N ALA A 93 20.07 -16.49 -3.08
CA ALA A 93 19.82 -16.81 -4.50
C ALA A 93 18.54 -16.18 -5.07
N VAL A 94 17.71 -15.55 -4.24
CA VAL A 94 16.41 -15.03 -4.69
C VAL A 94 16.26 -13.59 -4.24
N THR A 95 16.15 -12.69 -5.22
CA THR A 95 15.81 -11.28 -5.00
C THR A 95 14.57 -10.95 -5.80
N MET A 96 13.60 -10.30 -5.17
CA MET A 96 12.36 -9.89 -5.79
C MET A 96 12.26 -8.37 -5.84
N ARG A 97 11.70 -7.85 -6.92
CA ARG A 97 11.37 -6.43 -7.05
C ARG A 97 9.84 -6.27 -7.06
N ILE A 98 9.33 -5.69 -6.00
CA ILE A 98 7.89 -5.60 -5.73
C ILE A 98 7.48 -4.13 -5.82
N PRO A 99 6.79 -3.70 -6.89
CA PRO A 99 6.17 -2.38 -6.93
C PRO A 99 5.13 -2.25 -5.81
N ALA A 100 5.21 -1.18 -5.03
CA ALA A 100 4.34 -0.97 -3.89
C ALA A 100 3.97 0.50 -3.71
N VAL A 101 2.83 0.72 -3.08
CA VAL A 101 2.42 1.99 -2.49
C VAL A 101 2.23 1.74 -1.00
N LEU A 102 2.98 2.46 -0.18
CA LEU A 102 2.87 2.39 1.28
C LEU A 102 2.12 3.61 1.78
N ARG A 103 1.07 3.40 2.55
CA ARG A 103 0.34 4.47 3.19
C ARG A 103 0.55 4.39 4.69
N TYR A 104 1.03 5.50 5.24
CA TYR A 104 1.22 5.72 6.66
C TYR A 104 0.22 6.77 7.14
N ASP A 105 -0.71 6.37 8.00
CA ASP A 105 -1.57 7.31 8.75
C ASP A 105 -0.88 7.54 10.10
N LEU A 106 -0.54 8.80 10.38
CA LEU A 106 0.23 9.20 11.56
C LEU A 106 -0.67 9.87 12.60
N ARG A 107 -0.32 9.69 13.85
CA ARG A 107 -0.95 10.35 14.99
C ARG A 107 0.11 10.95 15.92
N ASP A 108 -0.14 12.15 16.41
CA ASP A 108 0.66 12.70 17.50
C ASP A 108 0.38 11.91 18.78
N ASP A 109 1.42 11.32 19.33
CA ASP A 109 1.39 10.59 20.58
C ASP A 109 2.46 11.14 21.51
N SER A 110 2.04 12.01 22.41
CA SER A 110 2.92 12.67 23.40
C SER A 110 4.07 13.47 22.74
N ALA A 111 3.73 14.32 21.78
CA ALA A 111 4.64 15.15 20.99
C ALA A 111 5.61 14.36 20.09
N GLN A 112 5.26 13.12 19.78
CA GLN A 112 5.95 12.30 18.80
C GLN A 112 4.98 11.77 17.74
N TRP A 113 5.35 11.92 16.47
CA TRP A 113 4.61 11.30 15.40
C TRP A 113 4.82 9.80 15.41
N ARG A 114 3.73 9.04 15.59
CA ARG A 114 3.72 7.57 15.55
C ARG A 114 2.78 7.07 14.46
N ILE A 115 3.07 5.88 13.96
CA ILE A 115 2.26 5.23 12.94
C ILE A 115 1.02 4.63 13.61
N GLU A 116 -0.14 5.20 13.31
CA GLU A 116 -1.42 4.61 13.71
C GLU A 116 -1.79 3.46 12.78
N ARG A 117 -1.52 3.62 11.47
CA ARG A 117 -1.81 2.58 10.48
C ARG A 117 -0.79 2.59 9.35
N LEU A 118 -0.23 1.42 9.07
CA LEU A 118 0.54 1.14 7.86
C LEU A 118 -0.29 0.23 6.97
N ARG A 119 -0.51 0.65 5.72
CA ARG A 119 -1.16 -0.11 4.67
C ARG A 119 -0.22 -0.24 3.47
N ALA A 120 0.18 -1.48 3.15
CA ALA A 120 1.05 -1.77 2.03
C ALA A 120 0.23 -2.32 0.86
N TYR A 121 0.19 -1.59 -0.23
CA TYR A 121 -0.48 -2.00 -1.47
C TYR A 121 0.56 -2.61 -2.40
N TRP A 122 0.51 -3.91 -2.60
CA TRP A 122 1.29 -4.67 -3.57
C TRP A 122 0.58 -5.96 -3.95
N GLU A 123 0.98 -6.58 -5.05
CA GLU A 123 0.28 -7.72 -5.61
C GLU A 123 0.88 -9.04 -5.14
N LEU A 124 0.24 -9.69 -4.16
CA LEU A 124 0.65 -11.00 -3.65
C LEU A 124 0.73 -12.06 -4.77
N PRO A 125 -0.23 -12.18 -5.71
CA PRO A 125 -0.11 -13.14 -6.80
C PRO A 125 1.09 -12.88 -7.72
N ALA A 126 1.39 -11.62 -8.03
CA ALA A 126 2.53 -11.26 -8.86
C ALA A 126 3.86 -11.61 -8.18
N MET A 127 3.96 -11.36 -6.86
CA MET A 127 5.12 -11.76 -6.06
C MET A 127 5.30 -13.28 -6.08
N VAL A 128 4.23 -14.06 -5.90
CA VAL A 128 4.30 -15.52 -5.91
C VAL A 128 4.75 -16.05 -7.28
N VAL A 129 4.26 -15.48 -8.37
CA VAL A 129 4.72 -15.84 -9.74
C VAL A 129 6.20 -15.50 -9.92
N GLN A 130 6.64 -14.31 -9.49
CA GLN A 130 8.05 -13.92 -9.55
C GLN A 130 8.93 -14.85 -8.71
N PHE A 131 8.47 -15.20 -7.49
CA PHE A 131 9.16 -16.13 -6.62
C PHE A 131 9.29 -17.52 -7.24
N ALA A 132 8.19 -18.06 -7.78
CA ALA A 132 8.19 -19.36 -8.46
C ALA A 132 9.06 -19.38 -9.72
N GLY A 133 9.22 -18.24 -10.40
CA GLY A 133 10.10 -18.06 -11.55
C GLY A 133 11.60 -18.32 -11.25
N ASN A 134 12.00 -18.30 -9.96
CA ASN A 134 13.36 -18.67 -9.55
C ASN A 134 13.59 -20.20 -9.48
N GLY A 135 12.60 -21.01 -9.84
CA GLY A 135 12.73 -22.45 -9.97
C GLY A 135 13.17 -23.15 -8.67
N LEU A 136 14.11 -24.07 -8.77
CA LEU A 136 14.62 -24.86 -7.64
C LEU A 136 15.27 -23.99 -6.54
N ALA A 137 15.85 -22.86 -6.87
CA ALA A 137 16.45 -21.93 -5.91
C ALA A 137 15.43 -21.34 -4.92
N ALA A 138 14.14 -21.31 -5.27
CA ALA A 138 13.06 -20.84 -4.39
C ALA A 138 12.61 -21.88 -3.35
N GLY A 139 12.93 -23.16 -3.55
CA GLY A 139 12.45 -24.26 -2.70
C GLY A 139 12.78 -24.11 -1.20
N PRO A 140 14.06 -23.94 -0.82
CA PRO A 140 14.45 -23.74 0.58
C PRO A 140 13.75 -22.55 1.23
N GLN A 141 13.64 -21.42 0.51
CA GLN A 141 13.02 -20.18 0.98
C GLN A 141 11.50 -20.31 1.15
N ALA A 142 10.85 -21.11 0.27
CA ALA A 142 9.42 -21.41 0.42
C ALA A 142 9.15 -22.21 1.71
N VAL A 143 9.99 -23.18 2.01
CA VAL A 143 9.90 -24.00 3.25
C VAL A 143 10.12 -23.13 4.47
N GLU A 144 11.13 -22.27 4.44
CA GLU A 144 11.46 -21.34 5.54
C GLU A 144 10.30 -20.36 5.80
N LEU A 145 9.77 -19.73 4.75
CA LEU A 145 8.61 -18.85 4.86
C LEU A 145 7.38 -19.59 5.42
N GLY A 146 7.11 -20.80 4.94
CA GLY A 146 6.02 -21.63 5.43
C GLY A 146 6.15 -21.96 6.92
N ARG A 147 7.36 -22.32 7.37
CA ARG A 147 7.66 -22.57 8.80
C ARG A 147 7.51 -21.29 9.63
N ALA A 148 8.03 -20.15 9.16
CA ALA A 148 7.92 -18.87 9.84
C ALA A 148 6.47 -18.43 9.99
N LEU A 149 5.65 -18.59 8.94
CA LEU A 149 4.21 -18.30 8.97
C LEU A 149 3.51 -19.15 10.05
N ILE A 150 3.73 -20.46 10.07
CA ILE A 150 3.09 -21.35 11.06
C ILE A 150 3.57 -21.01 12.48
N ARG A 151 4.88 -20.83 12.68
CA ARG A 151 5.47 -20.57 13.99
C ARG A 151 5.04 -19.24 14.59
N ASN A 152 5.08 -18.15 13.78
CA ASN A 152 4.87 -16.79 14.28
C ASN A 152 3.41 -16.35 14.19
N GLN A 153 2.67 -16.81 13.17
CA GLN A 153 1.28 -16.40 12.90
C GLN A 153 0.24 -17.46 13.28
N GLY A 154 0.67 -18.72 13.43
CA GLY A 154 -0.22 -19.86 13.62
C GLY A 154 -1.08 -20.16 12.38
N LEU A 155 -1.88 -21.21 12.42
CA LEU A 155 -2.74 -21.61 11.28
C LEU A 155 -3.73 -20.53 10.87
N ARG A 156 -4.37 -19.85 11.83
CA ARG A 156 -5.35 -18.77 11.56
C ARG A 156 -4.70 -17.54 10.93
N GLY A 157 -3.49 -17.19 11.34
CA GLY A 157 -2.74 -16.07 10.77
C GLY A 157 -2.25 -16.40 9.36
N SER A 158 -1.76 -17.62 9.12
CA SER A 158 -1.36 -18.09 7.79
C SER A 158 -2.52 -18.08 6.80
N LEU A 159 -3.72 -18.52 7.21
CA LEU A 159 -4.95 -18.42 6.42
C LEU A 159 -5.35 -16.96 6.20
N GLY A 160 -5.16 -16.09 7.21
CA GLY A 160 -5.40 -14.65 7.12
C GLY A 160 -4.50 -13.97 6.08
N PHE A 161 -3.24 -14.37 5.97
CA PHE A 161 -2.34 -13.90 4.91
C PHE A 161 -2.81 -14.35 3.52
N ALA A 162 -3.29 -15.60 3.40
CA ALA A 162 -3.83 -16.11 2.14
C ALA A 162 -5.08 -15.36 1.65
N THR A 163 -5.79 -14.59 2.50
CA THR A 163 -6.89 -13.74 2.04
C THR A 163 -6.42 -12.61 1.12
N GLY A 164 -5.14 -12.23 1.17
CA GLY A 164 -4.53 -11.30 0.21
C GLY A 164 -4.57 -11.76 -1.25
N PHE A 165 -4.82 -13.08 -1.50
CA PHE A 165 -5.10 -13.58 -2.85
C PHE A 165 -6.53 -13.24 -3.35
N ARG A 166 -7.43 -12.80 -2.46
CA ARG A 166 -8.79 -12.39 -2.82
C ARG A 166 -8.81 -10.89 -3.10
N GLY A 167 -9.66 -10.44 -4.02
CA GLY A 167 -9.90 -9.01 -4.23
C GLY A 167 -9.92 -8.56 -5.69
N ALA A 168 -9.59 -7.29 -5.88
CA ALA A 168 -9.67 -6.52 -7.12
C ALA A 168 -8.62 -6.93 -8.17
N ARG A 169 -8.65 -8.15 -8.65
CA ARG A 169 -7.70 -8.70 -9.62
C ARG A 169 -7.76 -7.94 -10.98
N PHE A 170 -7.57 -8.65 -12.08
CA PHE A 170 -7.58 -8.12 -13.45
C PHE A 170 -8.80 -7.23 -13.78
N ARG A 171 -9.99 -7.58 -13.30
CA ARG A 171 -11.20 -6.78 -13.54
C ARG A 171 -11.09 -5.40 -12.90
N GLY A 172 -10.70 -5.33 -11.63
CA GLY A 172 -10.53 -4.07 -10.92
C GLY A 172 -9.47 -3.16 -11.56
N LYS A 173 -8.30 -3.72 -11.90
CA LYS A 173 -7.26 -2.98 -12.63
C LYS A 173 -7.78 -2.43 -13.96
N ARG A 174 -8.54 -3.24 -14.71
CA ARG A 174 -9.14 -2.81 -15.99
C ARG A 174 -10.15 -1.69 -15.78
N THR A 175 -11.02 -1.79 -14.76
CA THR A 175 -11.99 -0.74 -14.43
C THR A 175 -11.29 0.57 -14.08
N VAL A 176 -10.27 0.52 -13.19
CA VAL A 176 -9.56 1.74 -12.78
C VAL A 176 -8.73 2.32 -13.92
N ARG A 177 -8.10 1.50 -14.76
CA ARG A 177 -7.42 1.99 -15.97
C ARG A 177 -8.40 2.68 -16.91
N ALA A 178 -9.54 2.05 -17.22
CA ALA A 178 -10.56 2.63 -18.09
C ALA A 178 -11.13 3.95 -17.52
N PHE A 179 -11.24 4.05 -16.20
CA PHE A 179 -11.62 5.28 -15.51
C PHE A 179 -10.58 6.37 -15.71
N LEU A 180 -9.29 6.07 -15.44
CA LEU A 180 -8.20 7.01 -15.61
C LEU A 180 -8.02 7.46 -17.07
N ASP A 181 -8.11 6.52 -18.03
CA ASP A 181 -8.07 6.81 -19.47
C ASP A 181 -9.18 7.79 -19.86
N ALA A 182 -10.39 7.56 -19.36
CA ALA A 182 -11.54 8.41 -19.67
C ALA A 182 -11.40 9.81 -19.03
N VAL A 183 -10.92 9.88 -17.79
CA VAL A 183 -10.67 11.16 -17.11
C VAL A 183 -9.60 11.96 -17.85
N ALA A 184 -8.47 11.34 -18.21
CA ALA A 184 -7.39 12.01 -18.93
C ALA A 184 -7.81 12.49 -20.33
N ALA A 185 -8.71 11.76 -20.97
CA ALA A 185 -9.29 12.13 -22.27
C ALA A 185 -10.43 13.17 -22.18
N GLY A 186 -10.83 13.58 -20.96
CA GLY A 186 -11.98 14.48 -20.75
C GLY A 186 -13.34 13.81 -21.02
N ASP A 187 -13.39 12.47 -21.21
CA ASP A 187 -14.62 11.72 -21.43
C ASP A 187 -15.36 11.46 -20.12
N GLN A 188 -16.06 12.46 -19.65
CA GLN A 188 -16.77 12.40 -18.38
C GLN A 188 -17.82 11.29 -18.34
N LEU A 189 -18.53 11.04 -19.44
CA LEU A 189 -19.57 10.02 -19.50
C LEU A 189 -18.99 8.61 -19.34
N ARG A 190 -17.87 8.34 -20.00
CA ARG A 190 -17.18 7.06 -19.88
C ARG A 190 -16.59 6.88 -18.49
N ALA A 191 -16.02 7.93 -17.89
CA ALA A 191 -15.51 7.88 -16.53
C ALA A 191 -16.63 7.60 -15.52
N TRP A 192 -17.78 8.27 -15.66
CA TRP A 192 -18.95 8.04 -14.81
C TRP A 192 -19.43 6.57 -14.83
N ARG A 193 -19.39 5.91 -15.98
CA ARG A 193 -19.77 4.49 -16.11
C ARG A 193 -18.89 3.54 -15.28
N SER A 194 -17.70 3.96 -14.94
CA SER A 194 -16.78 3.18 -14.07
C SER A 194 -17.10 3.36 -12.59
N LEU A 195 -17.83 4.41 -12.23
CA LEU A 195 -18.23 4.69 -10.85
C LEU A 195 -19.54 3.95 -10.51
N GLY A 196 -19.59 3.43 -9.30
CA GLY A 196 -20.81 2.84 -8.74
C GLY A 196 -21.80 3.91 -8.26
N PRO A 197 -23.07 3.54 -8.00
CA PRO A 197 -24.04 4.44 -7.41
C PRO A 197 -23.53 5.00 -6.07
N GLY A 198 -23.58 6.33 -5.92
CA GLY A 198 -23.11 7.01 -4.71
C GLY A 198 -21.59 7.00 -4.51
N ALA A 199 -20.81 6.74 -5.56
CA ALA A 199 -19.36 6.78 -5.48
C ALA A 199 -18.85 8.12 -4.97
N LEU A 200 -17.89 8.07 -4.04
CA LEU A 200 -17.27 9.26 -3.45
C LEU A 200 -15.90 9.49 -4.07
N ILE A 201 -15.63 10.75 -4.42
CA ILE A 201 -14.29 11.20 -4.83
C ILE A 201 -13.81 12.19 -3.78
N THR A 202 -12.61 11.97 -3.22
CA THR A 202 -12.02 12.86 -2.22
C THR A 202 -10.58 13.22 -2.59
N ARG A 203 -10.18 14.43 -2.22
CA ARG A 203 -8.76 14.77 -2.08
C ARG A 203 -8.33 14.38 -0.68
N GLY A 204 -7.27 13.58 -0.56
CA GLY A 204 -6.89 12.98 0.72
C GLY A 204 -7.98 12.06 1.28
N GLU A 205 -8.11 12.03 2.59
CA GLU A 205 -9.03 11.09 3.26
C GLU A 205 -10.46 11.63 3.37
N GLY A 206 -10.64 12.91 3.59
CA GLY A 206 -11.92 13.49 3.97
C GLY A 206 -12.48 14.61 3.11
N ASN A 207 -11.70 15.21 2.22
CA ASN A 207 -12.11 16.41 1.49
C ASN A 207 -12.88 16.05 0.20
N PRO A 208 -14.23 16.16 0.15
CA PRO A 208 -15.00 15.80 -1.02
C PRO A 208 -14.58 16.63 -2.24
N LEU A 209 -14.38 15.96 -3.37
CA LEU A 209 -14.01 16.58 -4.62
C LEU A 209 -15.12 16.35 -5.66
N LYS A 210 -15.61 17.42 -6.26
CA LYS A 210 -16.58 17.32 -7.38
C LYS A 210 -15.88 16.69 -8.58
N PHE A 211 -16.59 15.85 -9.32
CA PHE A 211 -16.03 15.14 -10.47
C PHE A 211 -15.35 16.06 -11.49
N GLY A 212 -15.96 17.22 -11.81
CA GLY A 212 -15.36 18.21 -12.72
C GLY A 212 -13.98 18.68 -12.22
N ALA A 213 -13.89 19.14 -10.97
CA ALA A 213 -12.63 19.59 -10.39
C ALA A 213 -11.58 18.45 -10.34
N PHE A 214 -11.99 17.21 -10.03
CA PHE A 214 -11.13 16.04 -10.10
C PHE A 214 -10.62 15.78 -11.52
N SER A 215 -11.51 15.88 -12.53
CA SER A 215 -11.14 15.70 -13.93
C SER A 215 -10.15 16.76 -14.41
N ASP A 216 -10.35 18.01 -14.00
CA ASP A 216 -9.46 19.12 -14.34
C ASP A 216 -8.06 18.91 -13.74
N GLU A 217 -7.99 18.43 -12.51
CA GLU A 217 -6.71 18.15 -11.84
C GLU A 217 -5.93 17.00 -12.49
N LEU A 218 -6.63 16.00 -13.02
CA LEU A 218 -6.01 14.85 -13.69
C LEU A 218 -5.81 15.09 -15.19
N SER A 219 -6.25 16.20 -15.73
CA SER A 219 -6.03 16.53 -17.14
C SER A 219 -4.54 16.59 -17.46
N GLY A 220 -4.11 15.88 -18.52
CA GLY A 220 -2.71 15.78 -18.92
C GLY A 220 -1.82 14.92 -18.01
N MET A 221 -2.40 14.28 -16.99
CA MET A 221 -1.68 13.30 -16.16
C MET A 221 -1.59 11.96 -16.88
N THR A 222 -0.50 11.24 -16.56
CA THR A 222 -0.31 9.84 -16.96
C THR A 222 -0.19 8.97 -15.70
N TRP A 223 -0.35 7.67 -15.84
CA TRP A 223 -0.19 6.75 -14.72
C TRP A 223 0.75 5.62 -15.09
N THR A 224 1.44 5.11 -14.09
CA THR A 224 2.47 4.07 -14.25
C THR A 224 2.11 2.79 -13.50
N LYS A 225 2.35 2.75 -12.21
CA LYS A 225 2.06 1.58 -11.40
C LYS A 225 0.56 1.46 -11.13
N VAL A 226 -0.08 0.39 -11.63
CA VAL A 226 -1.46 0.06 -11.28
C VAL A 226 -1.43 -1.25 -10.51
N ILE A 227 -1.69 -1.18 -9.21
CA ILE A 227 -1.53 -2.27 -8.25
C ILE A 227 -2.90 -2.63 -7.66
N ALA A 228 -3.25 -3.92 -7.68
CA ALA A 228 -4.47 -4.41 -7.05
C ALA A 228 -4.14 -5.12 -5.73
N ALA A 229 -4.67 -4.60 -4.62
CA ALA A 229 -4.50 -5.17 -3.29
C ALA A 229 -5.84 -5.15 -2.53
N GLY A 230 -6.28 -6.31 -2.06
CA GLY A 230 -7.62 -6.45 -1.47
C GLY A 230 -8.72 -5.99 -2.42
N SER A 231 -9.67 -5.20 -1.92
CA SER A 231 -10.72 -4.55 -2.72
C SER A 231 -10.27 -3.22 -3.34
N SER A 232 -9.00 -2.86 -3.22
CA SER A 232 -8.47 -1.59 -3.70
C SER A 232 -7.56 -1.77 -4.91
N VAL A 233 -7.50 -0.71 -5.71
CA VAL A 233 -6.51 -0.54 -6.78
C VAL A 233 -5.85 0.81 -6.61
N THR A 234 -4.51 0.83 -6.56
CA THR A 234 -3.74 2.07 -6.56
C THR A 234 -3.17 2.36 -7.94
N ALA A 235 -2.98 3.64 -8.25
CA ALA A 235 -2.28 4.08 -9.43
C ALA A 235 -1.33 5.23 -9.07
N SER A 236 -0.07 5.14 -9.51
CA SER A 236 0.89 6.23 -9.40
C SER A 236 0.71 7.18 -10.54
N LEU A 237 0.46 8.44 -10.26
CA LEU A 237 0.19 9.49 -11.23
C LEU A 237 1.45 10.31 -11.49
N ARG A 238 1.71 10.59 -12.76
CA ARG A 238 2.86 11.38 -13.23
C ARG A 238 2.35 12.56 -14.06
N GLY A 239 2.95 13.72 -13.86
CA GLY A 239 2.59 14.94 -14.57
C GLY A 239 2.98 16.17 -13.75
N PRO A 240 2.29 17.31 -13.97
CA PRO A 240 2.58 18.56 -13.28
C PRO A 240 2.47 18.48 -11.75
N ARG A 241 1.62 17.59 -11.25
CA ARG A 241 1.42 17.31 -9.82
C ARG A 241 1.46 15.80 -9.59
N PRO A 242 2.62 15.23 -9.33
CA PRO A 242 2.73 13.80 -9.01
C PRO A 242 1.80 13.43 -7.85
N GLY A 243 1.23 12.25 -7.91
CA GLY A 243 0.27 11.83 -6.91
C GLY A 243 0.01 10.32 -6.92
N VAL A 244 -0.83 9.90 -6.01
CA VAL A 244 -1.33 8.53 -5.95
C VAL A 244 -2.86 8.54 -5.85
N LEU A 245 -3.49 7.72 -6.67
CA LEU A 245 -4.91 7.46 -6.59
C LEU A 245 -5.13 6.09 -5.92
N ILE A 246 -6.05 6.03 -4.97
CA ILE A 246 -6.52 4.80 -4.34
C ILE A 246 -8.02 4.66 -4.64
N ALA A 247 -8.37 3.68 -5.48
CA ALA A 247 -9.75 3.35 -5.81
C ALA A 247 -10.20 2.11 -5.02
N GLU A 248 -11.30 2.22 -4.29
CA GLU A 248 -11.97 1.09 -3.65
C GLU A 248 -13.11 0.60 -4.54
N LEU A 249 -13.16 -0.72 -4.74
CA LEU A 249 -14.18 -1.33 -5.58
C LEU A 249 -15.34 -1.84 -4.73
N GLY A 250 -16.55 -1.61 -5.22
CA GLY A 250 -17.76 -2.13 -4.59
C GLY A 250 -17.94 -3.64 -4.80
N ASN A 251 -18.72 -4.26 -3.94
CA ASN A 251 -18.95 -5.72 -3.91
C ASN A 251 -19.67 -6.28 -5.15
N ALA A 252 -20.39 -5.47 -5.89
CA ALA A 252 -21.29 -5.88 -6.95
C ALA A 252 -20.74 -5.62 -8.36
N GLY A 253 -19.62 -6.22 -8.73
CA GLY A 253 -19.24 -6.22 -10.15
C GLY A 253 -18.05 -5.34 -10.55
N GLY A 254 -17.30 -4.83 -9.60
CA GLY A 254 -16.02 -4.16 -9.89
C GLY A 254 -16.14 -2.70 -10.29
N GLN A 255 -17.28 -2.02 -10.02
CA GLN A 255 -17.38 -0.57 -10.12
C GLN A 255 -16.67 0.09 -8.95
N ILE A 256 -16.17 1.30 -9.17
CA ILE A 256 -15.47 2.09 -8.17
C ILE A 256 -16.48 2.69 -7.19
N ALA A 257 -16.39 2.33 -5.91
CA ALA A 257 -17.23 2.88 -4.85
C ALA A 257 -16.62 4.15 -4.22
N ARG A 258 -15.30 4.24 -4.21
CA ARG A 258 -14.59 5.41 -3.67
C ARG A 258 -13.27 5.64 -4.40
N VAL A 259 -12.96 6.89 -4.64
CA VAL A 259 -11.66 7.36 -5.15
C VAL A 259 -11.07 8.31 -4.12
N ARG A 260 -9.86 8.01 -3.65
CA ARG A 260 -9.05 8.97 -2.90
C ARG A 260 -7.88 9.38 -3.77
N TYR A 261 -7.74 10.67 -3.94
CA TYR A 261 -6.66 11.27 -4.70
C TYR A 261 -5.73 12.02 -3.76
N PHE A 262 -4.47 11.61 -3.73
CA PHE A 262 -3.41 12.24 -2.96
C PHE A 262 -2.43 12.88 -3.95
N ALA A 263 -2.22 14.18 -3.83
CA ALA A 263 -1.27 14.95 -4.61
C ALA A 263 -0.68 16.06 -3.76
N GLU A 264 0.50 16.53 -4.18
CA GLU A 264 1.14 17.70 -3.57
C GLU A 264 0.44 19.01 -3.91
#